data_0ce75d6fd3452e2bccccfd4a2066c866
#
_entry.id   0ce75d6fd3452e2bccccfd4a2066c866
#
_cell.length_a   1.000
_cell.length_b   1.000
_cell.length_c   1.000
_cell.angle_alpha   90.00
_cell.angle_beta   90.00
_cell.angle_gamma   90.00
#
_symmetry.space_group_name_H-M   'P 1'
#
loop_
_entity.id
_entity.type
_entity.pdbx_description
1 polymer ?
#
loop_
_entity_poly.entity_id
_entity_poly.type
_entity_poly.pdbx_seq_one_letter_code
_entity_poly.pdbx_strand_id
1 'polypeptide(L)'
;MVWALKRAGHAESDRVYGPDLMLSVFDAGSSKGLRHFLYGATAETLEQLQARLLAKFPQARIVGSYAPPFRKLSTREETEIADQLNRSGADIIWVGLSSPKQELWMARMRDRLEASMLIGVGAAFDFHAGLKRQAPRIIQRSGFEWAFRLLCEPRRLWRRYAVVVPTFISLTAFQRLGLRKFPIEDAVFGPSAPKEAAAKV
;
A
#
# COMPACT_ATOMS: atom_id res chain seq x y z
N MET A 1 -14.37 4.31 6.60
CA MET A 1 -13.54 5.53 6.66
C MET A 1 -14.01 6.59 5.67
N VAL A 2 -14.00 6.36 4.34
CA VAL A 2 -14.50 7.31 3.31
C VAL A 2 -15.91 7.84 3.63
N TRP A 3 -16.83 6.98 3.99
CA TRP A 3 -18.18 7.36 4.41
C TRP A 3 -18.20 8.32 5.62
N ALA A 4 -17.31 8.11 6.60
CA ALA A 4 -17.19 9.02 7.75
C ALA A 4 -16.62 10.39 7.33
N LEU A 5 -15.64 10.41 6.42
CA LEU A 5 -15.08 11.64 5.87
C LEU A 5 -16.11 12.43 5.05
N LYS A 6 -16.85 11.77 4.16
CA LYS A 6 -17.94 12.43 3.39
C LYS A 6 -18.99 13.05 4.30
N ARG A 7 -19.38 12.38 5.39
CA ARG A 7 -20.29 12.95 6.39
C ARG A 7 -19.69 14.08 7.21
N ALA A 8 -18.37 14.13 7.34
CA ALA A 8 -17.67 15.22 8.02
C ALA A 8 -17.44 16.45 7.09
N GLY A 9 -18.02 16.47 5.90
CA GLY A 9 -17.91 17.57 4.94
C GLY A 9 -16.86 17.39 3.84
N HIS A 10 -16.09 16.28 3.85
CA HIS A 10 -15.08 16.00 2.83
C HIS A 10 -15.68 15.20 1.67
N ALA A 11 -16.56 15.84 0.88
CA ALA A 11 -17.31 15.20 -0.22
C ALA A 11 -16.41 14.56 -1.29
N GLU A 12 -15.27 15.18 -1.57
CA GLU A 12 -14.27 14.74 -2.57
C GLU A 12 -13.46 13.49 -2.14
N SER A 13 -13.60 13.08 -0.87
CA SER A 13 -12.87 11.90 -0.37
C SER A 13 -13.32 10.64 -1.08
N ASP A 14 -12.38 9.89 -1.65
CA ASP A 14 -12.66 8.58 -2.21
C ASP A 14 -11.61 7.56 -1.74
N ARG A 15 -11.85 6.30 -2.08
CA ARG A 15 -10.99 5.19 -1.69
C ARG A 15 -9.93 4.95 -2.75
N VAL A 16 -8.67 5.13 -2.36
CA VAL A 16 -7.55 4.61 -3.14
C VAL A 16 -7.26 3.19 -2.68
N TYR A 17 -7.54 2.23 -3.55
CA TYR A 17 -7.33 0.81 -3.26
C TYR A 17 -6.02 0.34 -3.89
N GLY A 18 -5.11 -0.18 -3.09
CA GLY A 18 -3.75 -0.55 -3.52
C GLY A 18 -3.71 -1.43 -4.77
N PRO A 19 -4.51 -2.50 -4.88
CA PRO A 19 -4.57 -3.30 -6.10
C PRO A 19 -4.99 -2.51 -7.35
N ASP A 20 -6.03 -1.68 -7.25
CA ASP A 20 -6.50 -0.88 -8.38
C ASP A 20 -5.46 0.20 -8.77
N LEU A 21 -4.85 0.85 -7.77
CA LEU A 21 -3.76 1.80 -7.97
C LEU A 21 -2.60 1.17 -8.73
N MET A 22 -2.20 -0.05 -8.34
CA MET A 22 -1.11 -0.77 -9.00
C MET A 22 -1.39 -0.95 -10.48
N LEU A 23 -2.59 -1.44 -10.85
CA LEU A 23 -2.95 -1.63 -12.26
C LEU A 23 -3.02 -0.29 -13.02
N SER A 24 -3.59 0.76 -12.42
CA SER A 24 -3.68 2.08 -13.05
C SER A 24 -2.30 2.69 -13.32
N VAL A 25 -1.35 2.52 -12.39
CA VAL A 25 0.02 3.02 -12.57
C VAL A 25 0.79 2.19 -13.61
N PHE A 26 0.58 0.87 -13.66
CA PHE A 26 1.16 0.04 -14.72
C PHE A 26 0.62 0.44 -16.11
N ASP A 27 -0.67 0.69 -16.22
CA ASP A 27 -1.31 1.14 -17.46
C ASP A 27 -0.75 2.49 -17.92
N ALA A 28 -0.85 3.52 -17.07
CA ALA A 28 -0.38 4.86 -17.37
C ALA A 28 1.16 4.96 -17.53
N GLY A 29 1.90 4.11 -16.85
CA GLY A 29 3.35 4.06 -16.86
C GLY A 29 3.94 3.36 -18.08
N SER A 30 3.19 2.46 -18.72
CA SER A 30 3.65 1.68 -19.86
C SER A 30 4.05 2.58 -21.04
N SER A 31 3.25 3.60 -21.37
CA SER A 31 3.56 4.57 -22.43
C SER A 31 4.69 5.53 -22.07
N LYS A 32 4.97 5.71 -20.77
CA LYS A 32 6.00 6.61 -20.26
C LYS A 32 7.33 5.91 -20.00
N GLY A 33 7.38 4.58 -20.21
CA GLY A 33 8.58 3.78 -19.98
C GLY A 33 9.01 3.67 -18.52
N LEU A 34 8.08 3.87 -17.56
CA LEU A 34 8.36 3.77 -16.13
C LEU A 34 8.88 2.37 -15.77
N ARG A 35 9.94 2.36 -14.97
CA ARG A 35 10.63 1.14 -14.51
C ARG A 35 10.10 0.74 -13.15
N HIS A 36 9.55 -0.46 -13.04
CA HIS A 36 8.93 -0.99 -11.84
C HIS A 36 9.82 -2.05 -11.20
N PHE A 37 9.97 -2.01 -9.89
CA PHE A 37 10.57 -3.08 -9.10
C PHE A 37 9.56 -3.64 -8.11
N LEU A 38 9.54 -4.96 -7.92
CA LEU A 38 8.61 -5.65 -7.04
C LEU A 38 9.37 -6.17 -5.81
N TYR A 39 9.08 -5.63 -4.63
CA TYR A 39 9.73 -6.01 -3.38
C TYR A 39 8.73 -6.59 -2.39
N GLY A 40 8.92 -7.81 -1.93
CA GLY A 40 8.05 -8.46 -0.94
C GLY A 40 7.51 -9.81 -1.39
N ALA A 41 6.53 -10.36 -0.66
CA ALA A 41 5.91 -11.66 -0.89
C ALA A 41 6.91 -12.83 -0.93
N THR A 42 6.56 -13.94 -1.59
CA THR A 42 7.45 -15.08 -1.87
C THR A 42 7.95 -15.02 -3.30
N ALA A 43 9.03 -15.75 -3.61
CA ALA A 43 9.56 -15.84 -4.97
C ALA A 43 8.49 -16.36 -5.95
N GLU A 44 7.75 -17.39 -5.57
CA GLU A 44 6.63 -17.93 -6.36
C GLU A 44 5.53 -16.88 -6.63
N THR A 45 5.16 -16.10 -5.59
CA THR A 45 4.18 -15.02 -5.75
C THR A 45 4.68 -13.96 -6.72
N LEU A 46 5.96 -13.59 -6.65
CA LEU A 46 6.55 -12.58 -7.54
C LEU A 46 6.60 -13.07 -8.99
N GLU A 47 6.95 -14.33 -9.22
CA GLU A 47 6.97 -14.93 -10.56
C GLU A 47 5.57 -14.89 -11.20
N GLN A 48 4.55 -15.38 -10.49
CA GLN A 48 3.16 -15.35 -10.98
C GLN A 48 2.66 -13.93 -11.19
N LEU A 49 3.00 -13.00 -10.28
CA LEU A 49 2.64 -11.60 -10.39
C LEU A 49 3.25 -10.96 -11.63
N GLN A 50 4.54 -11.16 -11.88
CA GLN A 50 5.24 -10.64 -13.05
C GLN A 50 4.62 -11.18 -14.34
N ALA A 51 4.41 -12.50 -14.42
CA ALA A 51 3.81 -13.13 -15.59
C ALA A 51 2.44 -12.53 -15.92
N ARG A 52 1.57 -12.34 -14.91
CA ARG A 52 0.23 -11.77 -15.11
C ARG A 52 0.25 -10.27 -15.42
N LEU A 53 1.15 -9.50 -14.80
CA LEU A 53 1.29 -8.08 -15.11
C LEU A 53 1.78 -7.87 -16.53
N LEU A 54 2.78 -8.63 -16.98
CA LEU A 54 3.31 -8.54 -18.35
C LEU A 54 2.30 -9.06 -19.39
N ALA A 55 1.52 -10.08 -19.07
CA ALA A 55 0.43 -10.53 -19.94
C ALA A 55 -0.65 -9.44 -20.12
N LYS A 56 -0.92 -8.66 -19.07
CA LYS A 56 -1.91 -7.57 -19.09
C LYS A 56 -1.34 -6.27 -19.67
N PHE A 57 -0.08 -5.97 -19.40
CA PHE A 57 0.63 -4.77 -19.81
C PHE A 57 1.95 -5.15 -20.52
N PRO A 58 1.90 -5.58 -21.78
CA PRO A 58 3.10 -6.10 -22.48
C PRO A 58 4.23 -5.09 -22.62
N GLN A 59 3.92 -3.79 -22.55
CA GLN A 59 4.92 -2.73 -22.65
C GLN A 59 5.48 -2.29 -21.29
N ALA A 60 5.00 -2.85 -20.17
CA ALA A 60 5.47 -2.48 -18.84
C ALA A 60 6.91 -2.96 -18.63
N ARG A 61 7.72 -2.13 -17.97
CA ARG A 61 9.13 -2.40 -17.70
C ARG A 61 9.31 -2.82 -16.24
N ILE A 62 9.30 -4.12 -15.97
CA ILE A 62 9.65 -4.67 -14.66
C ILE A 62 11.15 -4.94 -14.67
N VAL A 63 11.93 -4.11 -13.97
CA VAL A 63 13.40 -4.13 -13.96
C VAL A 63 13.98 -5.06 -12.90
N GLY A 64 13.14 -5.63 -12.05
CA GLY A 64 13.55 -6.63 -11.08
C GLY A 64 12.49 -6.95 -10.04
N SER A 65 12.78 -7.96 -9.26
CA SER A 65 11.97 -8.36 -8.12
C SER A 65 12.85 -8.95 -7.02
N TYR A 66 12.41 -8.84 -5.76
CA TYR A 66 13.12 -9.42 -4.62
C TYR A 66 12.15 -9.89 -3.56
N ALA A 67 12.29 -11.16 -3.16
CA ALA A 67 11.54 -11.78 -2.07
C ALA A 67 12.40 -11.80 -0.79
N PRO A 68 12.17 -10.89 0.17
CA PRO A 68 12.96 -10.88 1.40
C PRO A 68 12.62 -12.09 2.28
N PRO A 69 13.57 -12.60 3.04
CA PRO A 69 13.32 -13.71 3.98
C PRO A 69 12.31 -13.28 5.07
N PHE A 70 11.52 -14.26 5.57
CA PHE A 70 10.50 -14.01 6.61
C PHE A 70 11.07 -13.79 8.02
N ARG A 71 12.26 -13.19 8.12
CA ARG A 71 12.92 -12.82 9.37
C ARG A 71 13.35 -11.36 9.34
N LYS A 72 13.82 -10.87 10.47
CA LYS A 72 14.45 -9.54 10.50
C LYS A 72 15.75 -9.59 9.68
N LEU A 73 15.94 -8.59 8.83
CA LEU A 73 17.17 -8.41 8.07
C LEU A 73 18.28 -7.84 8.97
N SER A 74 19.51 -8.23 8.72
CA SER A 74 20.68 -7.57 9.27
C SER A 74 20.96 -6.25 8.54
N THR A 75 21.73 -5.37 9.16
CA THR A 75 22.13 -4.10 8.53
C THR A 75 22.87 -4.31 7.21
N ARG A 76 23.70 -5.36 7.14
CA ARG A 76 24.42 -5.71 5.91
C ARG A 76 23.44 -6.10 4.79
N GLU A 77 22.49 -6.99 5.09
CA GLU A 77 21.46 -7.40 4.12
C GLU A 77 20.61 -6.21 3.65
N GLU A 78 20.23 -5.30 4.57
CA GLU A 78 19.53 -4.07 4.19
C GLU A 78 20.36 -3.19 3.25
N THR A 79 21.69 -3.14 3.42
CA THR A 79 22.58 -2.40 2.53
C THR A 79 22.67 -3.08 1.15
N GLU A 80 22.89 -4.38 1.12
CA GLU A 80 22.95 -5.15 -0.12
C GLU A 80 21.64 -5.03 -0.94
N ILE A 81 20.49 -5.02 -0.24
CA ILE A 81 19.17 -4.81 -0.86
C ILE A 81 19.04 -3.38 -1.40
N ALA A 82 19.48 -2.35 -0.64
CA ALA A 82 19.44 -0.97 -1.12
C ALA A 82 20.28 -0.82 -2.40
N ASP A 83 21.48 -1.37 -2.41
CA ASP A 83 22.38 -1.35 -3.57
C ASP A 83 21.78 -2.08 -4.78
N GLN A 84 21.11 -3.20 -4.56
CA GLN A 84 20.41 -3.93 -5.62
C GLN A 84 19.26 -3.10 -6.20
N LEU A 85 18.45 -2.49 -5.34
CA LEU A 85 17.32 -1.63 -5.74
C LEU A 85 17.82 -0.42 -6.54
N ASN A 86 18.88 0.26 -6.08
CA ASN A 86 19.44 1.42 -6.76
C ASN A 86 20.07 1.02 -8.12
N ARG A 87 20.83 -0.08 -8.17
CA ARG A 87 21.39 -0.60 -9.44
C ARG A 87 20.32 -1.00 -10.46
N SER A 88 19.12 -1.36 -10.03
CA SER A 88 18.02 -1.68 -10.94
C SER A 88 17.54 -0.47 -11.73
N GLY A 89 17.82 0.74 -11.24
CA GLY A 89 17.36 1.99 -11.81
C GLY A 89 15.84 2.12 -11.80
N ALA A 90 15.13 1.47 -10.89
CA ALA A 90 13.68 1.54 -10.79
C ALA A 90 13.20 2.96 -10.47
N ASP A 91 12.16 3.41 -11.16
CA ASP A 91 11.48 4.67 -10.85
C ASP A 91 10.47 4.48 -9.71
N ILE A 92 9.82 3.30 -9.69
CA ILE A 92 8.81 2.93 -8.70
C ILE A 92 9.15 1.58 -8.07
N ILE A 93 9.23 1.53 -6.75
CA ILE A 93 9.35 0.28 -5.98
C ILE A 93 8.00 -0.03 -5.33
N TRP A 94 7.40 -1.12 -5.75
CA TRP A 94 6.19 -1.66 -5.16
C TRP A 94 6.54 -2.54 -3.97
N VAL A 95 5.91 -2.26 -2.82
CA VAL A 95 6.20 -2.98 -1.58
C VAL A 95 5.01 -3.84 -1.19
N GLY A 96 5.17 -5.15 -1.30
CA GLY A 96 4.16 -6.18 -1.01
C GLY A 96 4.43 -6.90 0.31
N LEU A 97 4.67 -6.17 1.39
CA LEU A 97 4.80 -6.72 2.74
C LEU A 97 3.49 -6.58 3.51
N SER A 98 3.41 -7.19 4.69
CA SER A 98 2.27 -6.99 5.59
C SER A 98 2.44 -5.71 6.43
N SER A 99 1.34 -4.99 6.69
CA SER A 99 1.30 -3.89 7.65
C SER A 99 1.46 -4.43 9.10
N PRO A 100 2.26 -3.79 10.01
CA PRO A 100 2.98 -2.54 9.81
C PRO A 100 4.42 -2.70 9.27
N LYS A 101 4.86 -3.91 8.91
CA LYS A 101 6.24 -4.16 8.43
C LYS A 101 6.57 -3.34 7.18
N GLN A 102 5.61 -3.20 6.29
CA GLN A 102 5.72 -2.45 5.05
C GLN A 102 6.06 -0.98 5.30
N GLU A 103 5.30 -0.32 6.14
CA GLU A 103 5.45 1.09 6.46
C GLU A 103 6.78 1.36 7.16
N LEU A 104 7.16 0.51 8.12
CA LEU A 104 8.43 0.60 8.83
C LEU A 104 9.64 0.36 7.91
N TRP A 105 9.53 -0.57 6.97
CA TRP A 105 10.58 -0.83 6.00
C TRP A 105 10.73 0.37 5.04
N MET A 106 9.64 0.86 4.49
CA MET A 106 9.64 2.02 3.59
C MET A 106 10.24 3.26 4.26
N ALA A 107 9.87 3.53 5.52
CA ALA A 107 10.41 4.66 6.28
C ALA A 107 11.94 4.56 6.47
N ARG A 108 12.45 3.36 6.82
CA ARG A 108 13.89 3.16 7.00
C ARG A 108 14.69 3.21 5.71
N MET A 109 14.09 2.76 4.61
CA MET A 109 14.79 2.65 3.33
C MET A 109 14.70 3.92 2.48
N ARG A 110 13.79 4.85 2.78
CA ARG A 110 13.51 6.01 1.93
C ARG A 110 14.78 6.81 1.57
N ASP A 111 15.57 7.15 2.58
CA ASP A 111 16.76 7.98 2.40
C ASP A 111 17.95 7.23 1.77
N ARG A 112 17.84 5.91 1.62
CA ARG A 112 18.87 5.03 1.05
C ARG A 112 18.56 4.64 -0.40
N LEU A 113 17.34 4.97 -0.88
CA LEU A 113 16.86 4.56 -2.20
C LEU A 113 16.73 5.75 -3.14
N GLU A 114 17.27 5.59 -4.36
CA GLU A 114 17.23 6.58 -5.42
C GLU A 114 15.88 6.60 -6.16
N ALA A 115 15.10 5.52 -6.05
CA ALA A 115 13.79 5.43 -6.69
C ALA A 115 12.90 6.62 -6.30
N SER A 116 12.24 7.21 -7.29
CA SER A 116 11.38 8.38 -7.09
C SER A 116 10.20 8.08 -6.15
N MET A 117 9.70 6.84 -6.17
CA MET A 117 8.49 6.48 -5.43
C MET A 117 8.57 5.07 -4.80
N LEU A 118 8.16 4.99 -3.54
CA LEU A 118 7.88 3.74 -2.83
C LEU A 118 6.39 3.63 -2.59
N ILE A 119 5.74 2.56 -3.07
CA ILE A 119 4.29 2.38 -2.94
C ILE A 119 4.00 1.07 -2.21
N GLY A 120 3.48 1.19 -0.99
CA GLY A 120 3.04 0.06 -0.20
C GLY A 120 1.66 -0.42 -0.63
N VAL A 121 1.57 -1.63 -1.17
CA VAL A 121 0.32 -2.21 -1.68
C VAL A 121 -0.10 -3.49 -0.95
N GLY A 122 0.76 -4.02 -0.08
CA GLY A 122 0.45 -5.18 0.76
C GLY A 122 -0.09 -6.37 -0.04
N ALA A 123 -1.33 -6.78 0.25
CA ALA A 123 -1.96 -7.96 -0.34
C ALA A 123 -2.27 -7.85 -1.85
N ALA A 124 -2.00 -6.71 -2.50
CA ALA A 124 -2.19 -6.56 -3.94
C ALA A 124 -1.38 -7.59 -4.74
N PHE A 125 -0.19 -7.94 -4.25
CA PHE A 125 0.66 -8.96 -4.87
C PHE A 125 -0.06 -10.32 -4.92
N ASP A 126 -0.63 -10.76 -3.80
CA ASP A 126 -1.38 -12.02 -3.74
C ASP A 126 -2.62 -12.01 -4.65
N PHE A 127 -3.31 -10.85 -4.74
CA PHE A 127 -4.50 -10.73 -5.59
C PHE A 127 -4.14 -10.77 -7.08
N HIS A 128 -3.13 -10.02 -7.49
CA HIS A 128 -2.72 -9.98 -8.90
C HIS A 128 -1.96 -11.24 -9.32
N ALA A 129 -1.25 -11.90 -8.41
CA ALA A 129 -0.71 -13.24 -8.63
C ALA A 129 -1.82 -14.30 -8.75
N GLY A 130 -3.07 -13.99 -8.34
CA GLY A 130 -4.20 -14.91 -8.38
C GLY A 130 -4.21 -15.94 -7.25
N LEU A 131 -3.38 -15.76 -6.24
CA LEU A 131 -3.28 -16.65 -5.08
C LEU A 131 -4.41 -16.41 -4.07
N LYS A 132 -4.96 -15.19 -4.05
CA LYS A 132 -6.08 -14.83 -3.17
C LYS A 132 -7.24 -14.22 -3.95
N ARG A 133 -8.43 -14.48 -3.46
CA ARG A 133 -9.65 -13.88 -4.03
C ARG A 133 -9.83 -12.46 -3.51
N GLN A 134 -10.06 -11.55 -4.43
CA GLN A 134 -10.46 -10.18 -4.10
C GLN A 134 -11.97 -10.12 -3.84
N ALA A 135 -12.39 -9.28 -2.88
CA ALA A 135 -13.82 -9.07 -2.65
C ALA A 135 -14.47 -8.47 -3.91
N PRO A 136 -15.70 -8.89 -4.24
CA PRO A 136 -16.48 -8.26 -5.30
C PRO A 136 -16.63 -6.75 -5.08
N ARG A 137 -16.72 -5.95 -6.16
CA ARG A 137 -16.80 -4.48 -6.08
C ARG A 137 -17.95 -3.98 -5.18
N ILE A 138 -19.07 -4.68 -5.16
CA ILE A 138 -20.22 -4.36 -4.29
C ILE A 138 -19.80 -4.43 -2.82
N ILE A 139 -19.13 -5.51 -2.42
CA ILE A 139 -18.64 -5.70 -1.04
C ILE A 139 -17.55 -4.68 -0.70
N GLN A 140 -16.67 -4.35 -1.65
CA GLN A 140 -15.65 -3.32 -1.45
C GLN A 140 -16.26 -1.94 -1.16
N ARG A 141 -17.35 -1.57 -1.88
CA ARG A 141 -18.03 -0.28 -1.73
C ARG A 141 -18.94 -0.21 -0.50
N SER A 142 -19.47 -1.34 -0.04
CA SER A 142 -20.35 -1.40 1.13
C SER A 142 -19.63 -1.20 2.48
N GLY A 143 -18.27 -1.26 2.49
CA GLY A 143 -17.49 -1.22 3.73
C GLY A 143 -17.33 -2.58 4.42
N PHE A 144 -17.90 -3.66 3.88
CA PHE A 144 -17.82 -5.01 4.43
C PHE A 144 -16.65 -5.85 3.87
N GLU A 145 -15.69 -5.23 3.21
CA GLU A 145 -14.51 -5.95 2.70
C GLU A 145 -13.75 -6.69 3.82
N TRP A 146 -13.67 -6.10 5.01
CA TRP A 146 -13.05 -6.74 6.17
C TRP A 146 -13.75 -8.04 6.58
N ALA A 147 -15.08 -8.09 6.50
CA ALA A 147 -15.87 -9.29 6.80
C ALA A 147 -15.63 -10.36 5.73
N PHE A 148 -15.61 -10.00 4.45
CA PHE A 148 -15.26 -10.91 3.36
C PHE A 148 -13.86 -11.50 3.56
N ARG A 149 -12.86 -10.67 3.89
CA ARG A 149 -11.50 -11.14 4.19
C ARG A 149 -11.45 -12.06 5.42
N LEU A 150 -12.24 -11.74 6.44
CA LEU A 150 -12.35 -12.60 7.63
C LEU A 150 -12.91 -13.98 7.28
N LEU A 151 -13.92 -14.05 6.42
CA LEU A 151 -14.48 -15.31 5.93
C LEU A 151 -13.48 -16.11 5.09
N CYS A 152 -12.65 -15.43 4.29
CA CYS A 152 -11.62 -16.09 3.49
C CYS A 152 -10.43 -16.61 4.31
N GLU A 153 -10.02 -15.86 5.36
CA GLU A 153 -8.83 -16.17 6.18
C GLU A 153 -9.15 -16.05 7.69
N PRO A 154 -10.10 -16.83 8.25
CA PRO A 154 -10.59 -16.61 9.63
C PRO A 154 -9.49 -16.79 10.66
N ARG A 155 -8.69 -17.87 10.56
CA ARG A 155 -7.62 -18.18 11.53
C ARG A 155 -6.56 -17.08 11.64
N ARG A 156 -6.29 -16.35 10.54
CA ARG A 156 -5.26 -15.30 10.49
C ARG A 156 -5.80 -13.94 10.92
N LEU A 157 -7.06 -13.62 10.59
CA LEU A 157 -7.58 -12.26 10.68
C LEU A 157 -8.50 -12.00 11.88
N TRP A 158 -9.06 -13.04 12.54
CA TRP A 158 -10.05 -12.86 13.58
C TRP A 158 -9.54 -12.03 14.77
N ARG A 159 -8.32 -12.33 15.27
CA ARG A 159 -7.74 -11.56 16.40
C ARG A 159 -7.59 -10.07 16.06
N ARG A 160 -7.11 -9.79 14.87
CA ARG A 160 -6.94 -8.41 14.39
C ARG A 160 -8.28 -7.69 14.29
N TYR A 161 -9.28 -8.30 13.70
CA TYR A 161 -10.59 -7.67 13.50
C TYR A 161 -11.43 -7.61 14.76
N ALA A 162 -11.29 -8.57 15.67
CA ALA A 162 -11.92 -8.53 16.98
C ALA A 162 -11.48 -7.32 17.83
N VAL A 163 -10.29 -6.79 17.59
CA VAL A 163 -9.80 -5.57 18.27
C VAL A 163 -10.06 -4.33 17.43
N VAL A 164 -9.65 -4.33 16.15
CA VAL A 164 -9.67 -3.12 15.32
C VAL A 164 -11.10 -2.63 15.03
N VAL A 165 -12.04 -3.53 14.74
CA VAL A 165 -13.40 -3.14 14.34
C VAL A 165 -14.18 -2.53 15.52
N PRO A 166 -14.27 -3.17 16.70
CA PRO A 166 -14.94 -2.56 17.85
C PRO A 166 -14.28 -1.25 18.30
N THR A 167 -12.94 -1.21 18.32
CA THR A 167 -12.20 0.02 18.69
C THR A 167 -12.53 1.16 17.72
N PHE A 168 -12.53 0.92 16.42
CA PHE A 168 -12.88 1.95 15.43
C PHE A 168 -14.32 2.44 15.61
N ILE A 169 -15.28 1.52 15.83
CA ILE A 169 -16.68 1.88 16.04
C ILE A 169 -16.83 2.72 17.32
N SER A 170 -16.26 2.27 18.45
CA SER A 170 -16.34 2.97 19.73
C SER A 170 -15.71 4.36 19.67
N LEU A 171 -14.49 4.48 19.13
CA LEU A 171 -13.81 5.77 19.01
C LEU A 171 -14.56 6.75 18.09
N THR A 172 -15.11 6.24 16.99
CA THR A 172 -15.92 7.06 16.08
C THR A 172 -17.23 7.52 16.73
N ALA A 173 -17.87 6.66 17.54
CA ALA A 173 -19.05 7.00 18.31
C ALA A 173 -18.73 8.06 19.37
N PHE A 174 -17.67 7.90 20.15
CA PHE A 174 -17.24 8.89 21.15
C PHE A 174 -16.90 10.24 20.53
N GLN A 175 -16.23 10.25 19.39
CA GLN A 175 -15.94 11.49 18.65
C GLN A 175 -17.24 12.19 18.19
N ARG A 176 -18.21 11.44 17.67
CA ARG A 176 -19.50 12.00 17.23
C ARG A 176 -20.37 12.54 18.34
N LEU A 177 -20.33 11.89 19.50
CA LEU A 177 -21.05 12.31 20.70
C LEU A 177 -20.34 13.47 21.42
N GLY A 178 -19.20 13.95 20.92
CA GLY A 178 -18.42 15.01 21.56
C GLY A 178 -17.72 14.59 22.85
N LEU A 179 -17.79 13.29 23.21
CA LEU A 179 -17.20 12.76 24.43
C LEU A 179 -15.67 12.69 24.37
N ARG A 180 -15.09 12.64 23.17
CA ARG A 180 -13.65 12.60 22.99
C ARG A 180 -13.26 13.35 21.71
N LYS A 181 -12.31 14.28 21.85
CA LYS A 181 -11.66 14.95 20.72
C LYS A 181 -10.33 14.25 20.46
N PHE A 182 -9.99 14.07 19.19
CA PHE A 182 -8.68 13.56 18.74
C PHE A 182 -7.99 14.73 18.02
N PRO A 183 -7.26 15.58 18.74
CA PRO A 183 -6.49 16.65 18.08
C PRO A 183 -5.45 16.00 17.18
N ILE A 184 -5.32 16.53 15.96
CA ILE A 184 -4.19 16.23 15.10
C ILE A 184 -3.05 17.07 15.70
N GLU A 185 -2.08 16.41 16.35
CA GLU A 185 -0.86 17.09 16.75
C GLU A 185 -0.08 17.43 15.48
N ASP A 186 0.21 18.72 15.27
CA ASP A 186 1.00 19.22 14.14
C ASP A 186 2.45 18.67 14.14
N ALA A 187 2.83 17.96 15.17
CA ALA A 187 4.15 17.38 15.36
C ALA A 187 4.53 16.24 14.39
N VAL A 188 3.57 15.67 13.66
CA VAL A 188 3.83 14.55 12.72
C VAL A 188 4.14 15.05 11.30
N PHE A 189 3.65 16.22 10.97
CA PHE A 189 3.98 16.90 9.71
C PHE A 189 4.75 18.17 10.09
N GLY A 190 6.05 18.19 9.86
CA GLY A 190 6.83 19.41 10.01
C GLY A 190 6.14 20.60 9.35
N PRO A 191 6.53 21.85 9.63
CA PRO A 191 5.80 23.03 9.17
C PRO A 191 5.52 22.91 7.67
N SER A 192 4.22 22.92 7.31
CA SER A 192 3.77 22.87 5.94
C SER A 192 4.52 23.90 5.12
N ALA A 193 5.21 23.44 4.06
CA ALA A 193 5.85 24.35 3.12
C ALA A 193 4.85 25.46 2.71
N PRO A 194 5.29 26.73 2.60
CA PRO A 194 4.39 27.84 2.34
C PRO A 194 3.63 27.62 1.04
N LYS A 195 2.32 27.89 1.08
CA LYS A 195 1.33 27.72 -0.03
C LYS A 195 1.59 28.63 -1.25
N GLU A 196 2.78 29.22 -1.38
CA GLU A 196 3.06 30.21 -2.44
C GLU A 196 3.55 29.61 -3.78
N ALA A 197 3.72 28.30 -3.90
CA ALA A 197 4.21 27.69 -5.14
C ALA A 197 3.11 27.22 -6.13
N ALA A 198 1.82 27.35 -5.79
CA ALA A 198 0.71 26.85 -6.61
C ALA A 198 0.01 27.90 -7.49
N ALA A 199 0.56 29.11 -7.59
CA ALA A 199 -0.08 30.23 -8.33
C ALA A 199 0.68 30.68 -9.60
N LYS A 200 1.65 29.91 -10.07
CA LYS A 200 2.32 30.21 -11.36
C LYS A 200 2.69 28.90 -12.08
N VAL A 201 1.75 28.30 -12.79
CA VAL A 201 1.94 27.65 -14.11
C VAL A 201 0.59 27.57 -14.78
#